data_aaa41d951a852d447ea29978222facd8
#
_entry.id   aaa41d951a852d447ea29978222facd8
#
_cell.length_a   1.000
_cell.length_b   1.000
_cell.length_c   1.000
_cell.angle_alpha   90.00
_cell.angle_beta   90.00
_cell.angle_gamma   90.00
#
_symmetry.space_group_name_H-M   'P 1'
#
loop_
_entity.id
_entity.type
_entity.pdbx_description
1 polymer ?
#
loop_
_entity_poly.entity_id
_entity_poly.type
_entity_poly.pdbx_seq_one_letter_code
_entity_poly.pdbx_strand_id
1 'polypeptide(L)'
;EIVDIKKNGKVILIGNSLGSLTAITTLIKRPELIRAIIAAPLPEPVNVNPIKLFFPNWIRKFYIFLIKVFFNLLPLKSLINLISRTKLITYALQSAYFRSISNDKFLKRIITVPARRPNASKALRSMCVGMSTRANYEKGPSILEKIKKLPNRPPILLIWGKQDKLIPIFLAKKLIKLHPWLKLSVIDNAGHCLHDELPNHFNQIVLKWLENLKFPKQPI
;
A
#
# COMPACT_ATOMS: atom_id res chain seq x y z
N GLU A 1 1.45 -3.35 -21.33
CA GLU A 1 1.27 -4.75 -21.74
C GLU A 1 0.14 -5.36 -20.93
N ILE A 2 -0.86 -5.94 -21.62
CA ILE A 2 -2.00 -6.60 -20.96
C ILE A 2 -1.64 -8.08 -20.81
N VAL A 3 -1.62 -8.56 -19.56
CA VAL A 3 -1.34 -9.96 -19.27
C VAL A 3 -2.55 -10.81 -19.65
N ASP A 4 -2.40 -11.68 -20.64
CA ASP A 4 -3.41 -12.68 -20.97
C ASP A 4 -3.32 -13.85 -19.98
N ILE A 5 -4.20 -13.82 -18.97
CA ILE A 5 -4.22 -14.82 -17.89
C ILE A 5 -4.62 -16.21 -18.42
N LYS A 6 -5.43 -16.28 -19.46
CA LYS A 6 -5.79 -17.55 -20.09
C LYS A 6 -4.55 -18.24 -20.68
N LYS A 7 -3.65 -17.44 -21.28
CA LYS A 7 -2.40 -17.90 -21.87
C LYS A 7 -1.28 -18.04 -20.84
N ASN A 8 -1.17 -17.08 -19.90
CA ASN A 8 -0.04 -16.96 -18.98
C ASN A 8 -0.31 -17.52 -17.57
N GLY A 9 -1.53 -18.00 -17.29
CA GLY A 9 -1.89 -18.54 -15.97
C GLY A 9 -2.05 -17.47 -14.88
N LYS A 10 -1.93 -17.88 -13.62
CA LYS A 10 -2.09 -16.98 -12.46
C LYS A 10 -0.93 -16.00 -12.33
N VAL A 11 -1.22 -14.77 -11.88
CA VAL A 11 -0.27 -13.68 -11.73
C VAL A 11 0.27 -13.53 -10.30
N ILE A 12 1.46 -12.98 -10.18
CA ILE A 12 2.04 -12.53 -8.93
C ILE A 12 1.86 -11.01 -8.85
N LEU A 13 1.30 -10.53 -7.75
CA LEU A 13 1.13 -9.09 -7.53
C LEU A 13 2.19 -8.59 -6.55
N ILE A 14 2.91 -7.54 -6.93
CA ILE A 14 3.85 -6.83 -6.07
C ILE A 14 3.31 -5.41 -5.90
N GLY A 15 3.08 -4.99 -4.66
CA GLY A 15 2.55 -3.67 -4.35
C GLY A 15 3.35 -2.96 -3.28
N ASN A 16 3.46 -1.63 -3.42
CA ASN A 16 3.97 -0.75 -2.38
C ASN A 16 2.83 0.08 -1.81
N SER A 17 2.73 0.16 -0.50
CA SER A 17 1.76 1.00 0.21
C SER A 17 0.32 0.77 -0.29
N LEU A 18 -0.33 1.76 -0.90
CA LEU A 18 -1.68 1.60 -1.49
C LEU A 18 -1.73 0.49 -2.55
N GLY A 19 -0.63 0.24 -3.27
CA GLY A 19 -0.51 -0.90 -4.19
C GLY A 19 -0.64 -2.23 -3.47
N SER A 20 -0.08 -2.37 -2.27
CA SER A 20 -0.24 -3.55 -1.41
C SER A 20 -1.71 -3.79 -1.02
N LEU A 21 -2.41 -2.72 -0.63
CA LEU A 21 -3.83 -2.79 -0.31
C LEU A 21 -4.66 -3.18 -1.53
N THR A 22 -4.32 -2.62 -2.71
CA THR A 22 -4.96 -2.99 -3.98
C THR A 22 -4.73 -4.47 -4.28
N ALA A 23 -3.51 -4.99 -4.11
CA ALA A 23 -3.19 -6.39 -4.35
C ALA A 23 -4.01 -7.35 -3.46
N ILE A 24 -4.09 -7.10 -2.15
CA ILE A 24 -4.90 -7.95 -1.25
C ILE A 24 -6.41 -7.80 -1.51
N THR A 25 -6.87 -6.63 -1.95
CA THR A 25 -8.27 -6.42 -2.33
C THR A 25 -8.60 -7.18 -3.62
N THR A 26 -7.68 -7.19 -4.59
CA THR A 26 -7.81 -7.96 -5.82
C THR A 26 -7.89 -9.45 -5.54
N LEU A 27 -7.08 -9.95 -4.60
CA LEU A 27 -7.14 -11.35 -4.19
C LEU A 27 -8.52 -11.76 -3.65
N ILE A 28 -9.18 -10.91 -2.87
CA ILE A 28 -10.55 -11.22 -2.39
C ILE A 28 -11.57 -11.25 -3.52
N LYS A 29 -11.41 -10.36 -4.52
CA LYS A 29 -12.36 -10.27 -5.64
C LYS A 29 -12.14 -11.34 -6.71
N ARG A 30 -10.89 -11.73 -6.93
CA ARG A 30 -10.49 -12.63 -8.02
C ARG A 30 -9.38 -13.60 -7.55
N PRO A 31 -9.67 -14.47 -6.56
CA PRO A 31 -8.67 -15.36 -5.98
C PRO A 31 -8.12 -16.37 -7.00
N GLU A 32 -8.91 -16.71 -8.00
CA GLU A 32 -8.52 -17.65 -9.06
C GLU A 32 -7.38 -17.12 -9.96
N LEU A 33 -7.20 -15.80 -10.02
CA LEU A 33 -6.19 -15.16 -10.87
C LEU A 33 -4.83 -14.98 -10.16
N ILE A 34 -4.80 -15.06 -8.85
CA ILE A 34 -3.63 -14.66 -8.05
C ILE A 34 -2.85 -15.91 -7.64
N ARG A 35 -1.55 -15.90 -7.94
CA ARG A 35 -0.59 -16.94 -7.57
C ARG A 35 0.10 -16.67 -6.24
N ALA A 36 0.51 -15.41 -6.04
CA ALA A 36 1.19 -14.94 -4.83
C ALA A 36 1.07 -13.41 -4.71
N ILE A 37 1.28 -12.88 -3.52
CA ILE A 37 1.33 -11.43 -3.28
C ILE A 37 2.59 -11.07 -2.50
N ILE A 38 3.26 -10.00 -2.93
CA ILE A 38 4.29 -9.30 -2.16
C ILE A 38 3.76 -7.91 -1.81
N ALA A 39 3.61 -7.62 -0.53
CA ALA A 39 3.12 -6.34 -0.01
C ALA A 39 4.24 -5.61 0.73
N ALA A 40 4.65 -4.44 0.23
CA ALA A 40 5.84 -3.74 0.71
C ALA A 40 5.61 -2.23 0.91
N PRO A 41 5.34 -1.74 2.09
CA PRO A 41 4.63 -2.36 3.21
C PRO A 41 3.10 -2.37 2.98
N LEU A 42 2.36 -3.07 3.86
CA LEU A 42 0.90 -3.06 3.83
C LEU A 42 0.36 -1.91 4.71
N PRO A 43 -0.40 -0.95 4.16
CA PRO A 43 -1.05 0.09 4.95
C PRO A 43 -2.21 -0.49 5.77
N GLU A 44 -2.55 0.19 6.87
CA GLU A 44 -3.62 -0.21 7.78
C GLU A 44 -3.53 -1.69 8.21
N PRO A 45 -2.37 -2.16 8.68
CA PRO A 45 -2.17 -3.60 8.91
C PRO A 45 -3.01 -4.12 10.07
N VAL A 46 -3.36 -3.26 11.03
CA VAL A 46 -4.15 -3.59 12.22
C VAL A 46 -5.19 -2.50 12.50
N ASN A 47 -6.27 -2.86 13.18
CA ASN A 47 -7.23 -1.86 13.65
C ASN A 47 -6.59 -1.00 14.75
N VAL A 48 -6.38 0.27 14.46
CA VAL A 48 -5.81 1.23 15.41
C VAL A 48 -6.92 1.94 16.22
N ASN A 49 -8.16 1.96 15.70
CA ASN A 49 -9.30 2.64 16.36
C ASN A 49 -10.52 1.72 16.50
N PRO A 50 -10.69 1.04 17.65
CA PRO A 50 -11.92 0.30 17.93
C PRO A 50 -13.17 1.18 18.07
N ILE A 51 -13.01 2.48 18.37
CA ILE A 51 -14.11 3.42 18.67
C ILE A 51 -15.07 3.60 17.47
N LYS A 52 -14.59 3.46 16.22
CA LYS A 52 -15.45 3.64 15.02
C LYS A 52 -16.46 2.50 14.77
N LEU A 53 -16.41 1.42 15.53
CA LEU A 53 -17.31 0.26 15.38
C LEU A 53 -18.71 0.46 16.01
N PHE A 54 -18.85 1.44 16.92
CA PHE A 54 -20.04 1.59 17.75
C PHE A 54 -20.98 2.73 17.38
N PHE A 55 -20.68 3.49 16.32
CA PHE A 55 -21.54 4.61 15.95
C PHE A 55 -22.76 4.19 15.11
N PRO A 56 -23.96 4.70 15.42
CA PRO A 56 -25.15 4.55 14.60
C PRO A 56 -24.93 4.98 13.14
N ASN A 57 -25.68 4.38 12.22
CA ASN A 57 -25.51 4.62 10.78
C ASN A 57 -25.65 6.11 10.37
N TRP A 58 -26.48 6.87 11.06
CA TRP A 58 -26.67 8.30 10.77
C TRP A 58 -25.43 9.13 11.13
N ILE A 59 -24.75 8.83 12.27
CA ILE A 59 -23.48 9.48 12.65
C ILE A 59 -22.41 9.18 11.62
N ARG A 60 -22.35 7.93 11.15
CA ARG A 60 -21.41 7.55 10.09
C ARG A 60 -21.67 8.28 8.78
N LYS A 61 -22.93 8.43 8.36
CA LYS A 61 -23.31 9.20 7.16
C LYS A 61 -22.92 10.67 7.32
N PHE A 62 -23.18 11.27 8.48
CA PHE A 62 -22.79 12.63 8.80
C PHE A 62 -21.27 12.83 8.77
N TYR A 63 -20.50 11.91 9.38
CA TYR A 63 -19.05 11.92 9.33
C TYR A 63 -18.51 11.85 7.88
N ILE A 64 -19.06 10.97 7.05
CA ILE A 64 -18.71 10.86 5.63
C ILE A 64 -19.01 12.16 4.90
N PHE A 65 -20.14 12.78 5.17
CA PHE A 65 -20.51 14.08 4.62
C PHE A 65 -19.49 15.15 5.01
N LEU A 66 -19.14 15.26 6.29
CA LEU A 66 -18.14 16.22 6.76
C LEU A 66 -16.76 16.02 6.12
N ILE A 67 -16.33 14.78 5.96
CA ILE A 67 -15.07 14.47 5.25
C ILE A 67 -15.12 14.96 3.79
N LYS A 68 -16.23 14.69 3.09
CA LYS A 68 -16.40 15.15 1.71
C LYS A 68 -16.36 16.67 1.61
N VAL A 69 -17.07 17.35 2.51
CA VAL A 69 -17.09 18.83 2.58
C VAL A 69 -15.66 19.33 2.85
N PHE A 70 -14.97 18.79 3.86
CA PHE A 70 -13.61 19.18 4.20
C PHE A 70 -12.66 19.05 3.00
N PHE A 71 -12.61 17.90 2.35
CA PHE A 71 -11.73 17.72 1.20
C PHE A 71 -12.15 18.55 -0.02
N ASN A 72 -13.44 18.89 -0.18
CA ASN A 72 -13.90 19.77 -1.25
C ASN A 72 -13.49 21.23 -1.02
N LEU A 73 -13.50 21.68 0.22
CA LEU A 73 -13.10 23.04 0.59
C LEU A 73 -11.58 23.25 0.58
N LEU A 74 -10.79 22.16 0.73
CA LEU A 74 -9.33 22.27 0.68
C LEU A 74 -8.83 22.73 -0.70
N PRO A 75 -8.02 23.80 -0.74
CA PRO A 75 -7.42 24.30 -1.99
C PRO A 75 -6.26 23.41 -2.44
N LEU A 76 -6.54 22.12 -2.68
CA LEU A 76 -5.52 21.10 -2.99
C LEU A 76 -4.66 21.46 -4.19
N LYS A 77 -5.20 22.14 -5.20
CA LYS A 77 -4.44 22.58 -6.38
C LYS A 77 -3.34 23.58 -5.96
N SER A 78 -3.70 24.58 -5.15
CA SER A 78 -2.74 25.59 -4.65
C SER A 78 -1.73 24.95 -3.71
N LEU A 79 -2.16 24.05 -2.82
CA LEU A 79 -1.30 23.33 -1.90
C LEU A 79 -0.29 22.44 -2.64
N ILE A 80 -0.73 21.66 -3.62
CA ILE A 80 0.16 20.83 -4.46
C ILE A 80 1.17 21.72 -5.20
N ASN A 81 0.71 22.83 -5.78
CA ASN A 81 1.59 23.76 -6.47
C ASN A 81 2.65 24.35 -5.53
N LEU A 82 2.25 24.76 -4.33
CA LEU A 82 3.17 25.29 -3.32
C LEU A 82 4.20 24.23 -2.92
N ILE A 83 3.74 23.05 -2.51
CA ILE A 83 4.64 21.96 -2.06
C ILE A 83 5.57 21.54 -3.19
N SER A 84 5.06 21.32 -4.40
CA SER A 84 5.82 20.81 -5.53
C SER A 84 6.86 21.79 -6.10
N ARG A 85 6.78 23.08 -5.75
CA ARG A 85 7.69 24.14 -6.20
C ARG A 85 8.65 24.63 -5.14
N THR A 86 8.52 24.18 -3.91
CA THR A 86 9.31 24.61 -2.76
C THR A 86 10.15 23.48 -2.18
N LYS A 87 11.03 23.80 -1.25
CA LYS A 87 11.78 22.79 -0.48
C LYS A 87 10.87 21.90 0.38
N LEU A 88 9.60 22.25 0.58
CA LEU A 88 8.62 21.45 1.32
C LEU A 88 8.45 20.06 0.74
N ILE A 89 8.55 19.89 -0.59
CA ILE A 89 8.52 18.57 -1.22
C ILE A 89 9.63 17.66 -0.70
N THR A 90 10.82 18.19 -0.46
CA THR A 90 11.94 17.42 0.07
C THR A 90 11.64 16.90 1.48
N TYR A 91 11.08 17.75 2.35
CA TYR A 91 10.70 17.34 3.71
C TYR A 91 9.56 16.30 3.67
N ALA A 92 8.55 16.52 2.82
CA ALA A 92 7.45 15.57 2.67
C ALA A 92 7.95 14.21 2.19
N LEU A 93 8.82 14.17 1.17
CA LEU A 93 9.39 12.93 0.66
C LEU A 93 10.37 12.28 1.66
N GLN A 94 11.16 13.07 2.40
CA GLN A 94 12.10 12.56 3.39
C GLN A 94 11.42 11.71 4.47
N SER A 95 10.13 11.94 4.75
CA SER A 95 9.39 11.09 5.69
C SER A 95 9.20 9.65 5.20
N ALA A 96 9.21 9.45 3.89
CA ALA A 96 9.07 8.12 3.27
C ALA A 96 10.42 7.40 3.05
N TYR A 97 11.53 8.11 3.16
CA TYR A 97 12.87 7.58 2.90
C TYR A 97 13.73 7.60 4.18
N PHE A 98 14.50 6.54 4.39
CA PHE A 98 15.52 6.50 5.42
C PHE A 98 16.79 7.21 4.93
N ARG A 99 17.25 6.94 3.70
CA ARG A 99 18.36 7.66 3.09
C ARG A 99 18.05 9.15 2.90
N SER A 100 19.08 9.99 2.96
CA SER A 100 18.90 11.40 2.60
C SER A 100 18.57 11.56 1.12
N ILE A 101 17.48 12.30 0.84
CA ILE A 101 17.06 12.62 -0.53
C ILE A 101 17.23 14.11 -0.87
N SER A 102 17.93 14.87 -0.02
CA SER A 102 18.10 16.33 -0.17
C SER A 102 18.65 16.72 -1.54
N ASN A 103 19.57 15.94 -2.09
CA ASN A 103 20.23 16.17 -3.38
C ASN A 103 19.66 15.34 -4.53
N ASP A 104 18.63 14.51 -4.29
CA ASP A 104 18.03 13.67 -5.31
C ASP A 104 17.06 14.46 -6.19
N LYS A 105 17.60 15.14 -7.20
CA LYS A 105 16.83 15.93 -8.17
C LYS A 105 15.94 15.06 -9.04
N PHE A 106 16.37 13.82 -9.35
CA PHE A 106 15.66 12.91 -10.20
C PHE A 106 14.37 12.40 -9.52
N LEU A 107 14.48 11.92 -8.28
CA LEU A 107 13.34 11.52 -7.47
C LEU A 107 12.32 12.65 -7.33
N LYS A 108 12.79 13.87 -6.99
CA LYS A 108 11.91 15.04 -6.89
C LYS A 108 11.15 15.29 -8.20
N ARG A 109 11.84 15.19 -9.34
CA ARG A 109 11.23 15.38 -10.67
C ARG A 109 10.18 14.32 -10.99
N ILE A 110 10.46 13.04 -10.74
CA ILE A 110 9.52 11.94 -10.99
C ILE A 110 8.21 12.16 -10.23
N ILE A 111 8.28 12.66 -9.00
CA ILE A 111 7.09 12.87 -8.16
C ILE A 111 6.38 14.18 -8.46
N THR A 112 7.14 15.26 -8.70
CA THR A 112 6.53 16.59 -8.91
C THR A 112 5.91 16.77 -10.29
N VAL A 113 6.44 16.14 -11.33
CA VAL A 113 5.90 16.25 -12.70
C VAL A 113 4.46 15.70 -12.78
N PRO A 114 4.16 14.47 -12.31
CA PRO A 114 2.78 13.99 -12.24
C PRO A 114 1.87 14.82 -11.35
N ALA A 115 2.37 15.32 -10.22
CA ALA A 115 1.60 16.12 -9.28
C ALA A 115 1.12 17.47 -9.86
N ARG A 116 1.81 17.98 -10.89
CA ARG A 116 1.45 19.23 -11.58
C ARG A 116 0.52 19.05 -12.78
N ARG A 117 0.18 17.80 -13.14
CA ARG A 117 -0.73 17.54 -14.27
C ARG A 117 -2.14 18.09 -14.01
N PRO A 118 -2.87 18.46 -15.07
CA PRO A 118 -4.30 18.72 -14.95
C PRO A 118 -4.97 17.52 -14.23
N ASN A 119 -5.92 17.78 -13.35
CA ASN A 119 -6.62 16.75 -12.56
C ASN A 119 -5.80 16.03 -11.46
N ALA A 120 -4.51 16.30 -11.25
CA ALA A 120 -3.76 15.68 -10.13
C ALA A 120 -4.40 15.98 -8.77
N SER A 121 -4.83 17.23 -8.54
CA SER A 121 -5.56 17.62 -7.33
C SER A 121 -6.92 16.94 -7.18
N LYS A 122 -7.62 16.71 -8.30
CA LYS A 122 -8.90 15.99 -8.32
C LYS A 122 -8.68 14.50 -7.99
N ALA A 123 -7.66 13.89 -8.57
CA ALA A 123 -7.28 12.50 -8.26
C ALA A 123 -6.89 12.33 -6.79
N LEU A 124 -6.04 13.23 -6.26
CA LEU A 124 -5.64 13.21 -4.84
C LEU A 124 -6.86 13.37 -3.92
N ARG A 125 -7.76 14.31 -4.23
CA ARG A 125 -9.00 14.48 -3.48
C ARG A 125 -9.84 13.21 -3.45
N SER A 126 -10.07 12.60 -4.60
CA SER A 126 -10.83 11.36 -4.72
C SER A 126 -10.19 10.23 -3.92
N MET A 127 -8.86 10.13 -3.95
CA MET A 127 -8.11 9.15 -3.16
C MET A 127 -8.28 9.40 -1.65
N CYS A 128 -8.11 10.63 -1.18
CA CYS A 128 -8.27 10.98 0.24
C CYS A 128 -9.69 10.72 0.74
N VAL A 129 -10.71 11.12 -0.02
CA VAL A 129 -12.11 10.85 0.30
C VAL A 129 -12.36 9.34 0.32
N GLY A 130 -11.95 8.61 -0.74
CA GLY A 130 -12.13 7.17 -0.83
C GLY A 130 -11.49 6.43 0.34
N MET A 131 -10.24 6.75 0.68
CA MET A 131 -9.53 6.13 1.82
C MET A 131 -10.21 6.43 3.16
N SER A 132 -10.68 7.67 3.37
CA SER A 132 -11.28 8.09 4.63
C SER A 132 -12.71 7.58 4.84
N THR A 133 -13.44 7.32 3.76
CA THR A 133 -14.86 6.94 3.80
C THR A 133 -15.11 5.46 3.55
N ARG A 134 -14.06 4.66 3.30
CA ARG A 134 -14.19 3.21 3.12
C ARG A 134 -14.92 2.53 4.28
N ALA A 135 -15.75 1.57 3.95
CA ALA A 135 -16.40 0.73 4.95
C ALA A 135 -15.38 -0.12 5.72
N ASN A 136 -15.69 -0.48 6.97
CA ASN A 136 -14.78 -1.26 7.81
C ASN A 136 -14.43 -2.63 7.18
N TYR A 137 -15.38 -3.25 6.47
CA TYR A 137 -15.15 -4.53 5.79
C TYR A 137 -14.23 -4.44 4.55
N GLU A 138 -13.90 -3.23 4.11
CA GLU A 138 -12.96 -2.94 3.01
C GLU A 138 -11.57 -2.52 3.49
N LYS A 139 -11.34 -2.46 4.81
CA LYS A 139 -10.05 -2.13 5.40
C LYS A 139 -9.15 -3.34 5.47
N GLY A 140 -7.83 -3.09 5.52
CA GLY A 140 -6.81 -4.12 5.57
C GLY A 140 -7.08 -5.26 6.54
N PRO A 141 -7.38 -5.01 7.83
CA PRO A 141 -7.66 -6.07 8.80
C PRO A 141 -8.86 -6.97 8.41
N SER A 142 -9.94 -6.36 7.94
CA SER A 142 -11.14 -7.13 7.52
C SER A 142 -10.89 -7.94 6.24
N ILE A 143 -10.07 -7.42 5.34
CA ILE A 143 -9.65 -8.11 4.12
C ILE A 143 -8.78 -9.32 4.49
N LEU A 144 -7.83 -9.16 5.40
CA LEU A 144 -6.94 -10.25 5.85
C LEU A 144 -7.72 -11.37 6.55
N GLU A 145 -8.74 -11.04 7.33
CA GLU A 145 -9.64 -12.07 7.92
C GLU A 145 -10.43 -12.84 6.84
N LYS A 146 -10.84 -12.17 5.77
CA LYS A 146 -11.48 -12.85 4.62
C LYS A 146 -10.48 -13.75 3.88
N ILE A 147 -9.26 -13.25 3.63
CA ILE A 147 -8.20 -14.04 2.98
C ILE A 147 -7.85 -15.28 3.81
N LYS A 148 -7.78 -15.14 5.14
CA LYS A 148 -7.53 -16.27 6.05
C LYS A 148 -8.49 -17.44 5.84
N LYS A 149 -9.74 -17.14 5.46
CA LYS A 149 -10.81 -18.13 5.26
C LYS A 149 -10.81 -18.74 3.86
N LEU A 150 -9.99 -18.29 2.93
CA LEU A 150 -9.91 -18.87 1.58
C LEU A 150 -9.34 -20.29 1.64
N PRO A 151 -10.00 -21.29 0.98
CA PRO A 151 -9.56 -22.69 1.02
C PRO A 151 -8.19 -22.90 0.39
N ASN A 152 -7.92 -22.25 -0.74
CA ASN A 152 -6.64 -22.30 -1.48
C ASN A 152 -5.96 -20.94 -1.46
N ARG A 153 -5.68 -20.45 -0.23
CA ARG A 153 -5.09 -19.14 -0.02
C ARG A 153 -3.70 -19.03 -0.66
N PRO A 154 -3.50 -18.08 -1.60
CA PRO A 154 -2.17 -17.80 -2.13
C PRO A 154 -1.21 -17.34 -1.03
N PRO A 155 0.09 -17.66 -1.13
CA PRO A 155 1.10 -17.19 -0.21
C PRO A 155 1.25 -15.66 -0.30
N ILE A 156 1.45 -15.02 0.85
CA ILE A 156 1.66 -13.58 0.96
C ILE A 156 2.94 -13.31 1.72
N LEU A 157 3.85 -12.57 1.09
CA LEU A 157 5.06 -12.03 1.71
C LEU A 157 4.85 -10.55 2.03
N LEU A 158 5.08 -10.18 3.27
CA LEU A 158 5.21 -8.80 3.69
C LEU A 158 6.69 -8.42 3.70
N ILE A 159 7.05 -7.29 3.09
CA ILE A 159 8.40 -6.75 3.18
C ILE A 159 8.30 -5.36 3.83
N TRP A 160 9.15 -5.11 4.83
CA TRP A 160 9.04 -3.89 5.63
C TRP A 160 10.39 -3.25 5.90
N GLY A 161 10.47 -1.95 5.71
CA GLY A 161 11.63 -1.18 6.14
C GLY A 161 11.62 -1.00 7.66
N LYS A 162 12.74 -1.30 8.31
CA LYS A 162 12.84 -1.19 9.78
C LYS A 162 12.67 0.24 10.26
N GLN A 163 13.07 1.21 9.45
CA GLN A 163 13.02 2.65 9.72
C GLN A 163 11.82 3.34 9.04
N ASP A 164 10.80 2.59 8.64
CA ASP A 164 9.58 3.16 8.07
C ASP A 164 8.87 4.06 9.11
N LYS A 165 8.85 5.37 8.82
CA LYS A 165 8.21 6.40 9.66
C LYS A 165 6.73 6.56 9.37
N LEU A 166 6.26 6.14 8.18
CA LEU A 166 4.85 6.25 7.79
C LEU A 166 4.03 5.09 8.33
N ILE A 167 4.58 3.86 8.25
CA ILE A 167 3.95 2.65 8.80
C ILE A 167 4.99 1.92 9.66
N PRO A 168 5.10 2.27 10.94
CA PRO A 168 6.15 1.75 11.81
C PRO A 168 6.17 0.23 11.93
N ILE A 169 7.36 -0.35 11.99
CA ILE A 169 7.62 -1.80 12.01
C ILE A 169 6.89 -2.55 13.13
N PHE A 170 6.59 -1.90 14.26
CA PHE A 170 5.83 -2.55 15.33
C PHE A 170 4.44 -2.99 14.87
N LEU A 171 3.84 -2.29 13.89
CA LEU A 171 2.55 -2.67 13.29
C LEU A 171 2.68 -3.96 12.47
N ALA A 172 3.78 -4.16 11.74
CA ALA A 172 4.05 -5.42 11.06
C ALA A 172 4.21 -6.58 12.05
N LYS A 173 4.95 -6.35 13.15
CA LYS A 173 5.12 -7.35 14.20
C LYS A 173 3.78 -7.72 14.88
N LYS A 174 2.90 -6.74 15.10
CA LYS A 174 1.55 -6.98 15.61
C LYS A 174 0.70 -7.75 14.59
N LEU A 175 0.82 -7.42 13.32
CA LEU A 175 0.11 -8.09 12.23
C LEU A 175 0.47 -9.57 12.14
N ILE A 176 1.75 -9.93 12.22
CA ILE A 176 2.21 -11.33 12.19
C ILE A 176 1.70 -12.12 13.40
N LYS A 177 1.61 -11.50 14.58
CA LYS A 177 1.01 -12.14 15.75
C LYS A 177 -0.47 -12.49 15.54
N LEU A 178 -1.23 -11.61 14.85
CA LEU A 178 -2.63 -11.83 14.52
C LEU A 178 -2.84 -12.81 13.35
N HIS A 179 -1.87 -12.84 12.43
CA HIS A 179 -1.92 -13.63 11.20
C HIS A 179 -0.62 -14.42 10.98
N PRO A 180 -0.35 -15.50 11.77
CA PRO A 180 0.90 -16.28 11.67
C PRO A 180 1.14 -16.95 10.32
N TRP A 181 0.12 -17.00 9.49
CA TRP A 181 0.19 -17.54 8.13
C TRP A 181 0.85 -16.58 7.12
N LEU A 182 1.01 -15.30 7.45
CA LEU A 182 1.78 -14.33 6.67
C LEU A 182 3.28 -14.54 6.88
N LYS A 183 4.06 -14.31 5.86
CA LYS A 183 5.53 -14.23 5.97
C LYS A 183 5.95 -12.78 6.06
N LEU A 184 6.93 -12.49 6.90
CA LEU A 184 7.50 -11.14 7.06
C LEU A 184 9.00 -11.19 6.80
N SER A 185 9.47 -10.29 5.97
CA SER A 185 10.88 -9.95 5.79
C SER A 185 11.10 -8.48 6.16
N VAL A 186 12.13 -8.19 6.92
CA VAL A 186 12.47 -6.83 7.36
C VAL A 186 13.80 -6.45 6.74
N ILE A 187 13.85 -5.24 6.17
CA ILE A 187 15.07 -4.68 5.59
C ILE A 187 15.58 -3.58 6.54
N ASP A 188 16.80 -3.76 7.02
CA ASP A 188 17.49 -2.73 7.80
C ASP A 188 17.90 -1.56 6.90
N ASN A 189 18.00 -0.38 7.48
CA ASN A 189 18.39 0.86 6.78
C ASN A 189 17.47 1.22 5.61
N ALA A 190 16.19 0.90 5.71
CA ALA A 190 15.16 1.20 4.73
C ALA A 190 13.93 1.85 5.37
N GLY A 191 13.37 2.84 4.68
CA GLY A 191 12.13 3.49 5.02
C GLY A 191 10.91 2.85 4.35
N HIS A 192 9.94 3.68 4.00
CA HIS A 192 8.68 3.27 3.37
C HIS A 192 8.85 2.82 1.91
N CYS A 193 9.77 3.46 1.18
CA CYS A 193 10.04 3.18 -0.23
C CYS A 193 11.23 2.21 -0.39
N LEU A 194 11.25 1.13 0.36
CA LEU A 194 12.37 0.19 0.47
C LEU A 194 12.80 -0.42 -0.88
N HIS A 195 11.88 -0.58 -1.83
CA HIS A 195 12.15 -1.07 -3.18
C HIS A 195 12.95 -0.07 -4.03
N ASP A 196 12.85 1.22 -3.72
CA ASP A 196 13.63 2.28 -4.35
C ASP A 196 14.93 2.59 -3.58
N GLU A 197 14.89 2.47 -2.25
CA GLU A 197 16.07 2.72 -1.41
C GLU A 197 17.14 1.62 -1.55
N LEU A 198 16.72 0.37 -1.56
CA LEU A 198 17.59 -0.84 -1.59
C LEU A 198 17.09 -1.87 -2.61
N PRO A 199 17.03 -1.52 -3.93
CA PRO A 199 16.41 -2.35 -4.96
C PRO A 199 17.04 -3.75 -5.08
N ASN A 200 18.35 -3.87 -4.98
CA ASN A 200 19.01 -5.17 -5.07
C ASN A 200 18.62 -6.09 -3.91
N HIS A 201 18.61 -5.56 -2.69
CA HIS A 201 18.22 -6.34 -1.51
C HIS A 201 16.73 -6.72 -1.55
N PHE A 202 15.88 -5.78 -1.95
CA PHE A 202 14.44 -6.05 -2.15
C PHE A 202 14.22 -7.17 -3.17
N ASN A 203 14.87 -7.08 -4.34
CA ASN A 203 14.74 -8.07 -5.40
C ASN A 203 15.26 -9.44 -4.97
N GLN A 204 16.39 -9.52 -4.27
CA GLN A 204 16.90 -10.78 -3.73
C GLN A 204 15.92 -11.48 -2.78
N ILE A 205 15.27 -10.71 -1.88
CA ILE A 205 14.26 -11.26 -0.98
C ILE A 205 13.07 -11.80 -1.77
N VAL A 206 12.59 -11.04 -2.76
CA VAL A 206 11.44 -11.43 -3.59
C VAL A 206 11.77 -12.70 -4.38
N LEU A 207 12.90 -12.74 -5.10
CA LEU A 207 13.30 -13.88 -5.92
C LEU A 207 13.49 -15.13 -5.08
N LYS A 208 14.27 -15.05 -3.99
CA LYS A 208 14.51 -16.17 -3.08
C LYS A 208 13.20 -16.72 -2.49
N TRP A 209 12.25 -15.83 -2.16
CA TRP A 209 10.96 -16.26 -1.66
C TRP A 209 10.13 -16.97 -2.73
N LEU A 210 10.10 -16.45 -3.96
CA LEU A 210 9.37 -17.05 -5.08
C LEU A 210 9.94 -18.43 -5.46
N GLU A 211 11.26 -18.60 -5.47
CA GLU A 211 11.93 -19.88 -5.71
C GLU A 211 11.51 -20.95 -4.69
N ASN A 212 11.37 -20.56 -3.42
CA ASN A 212 10.98 -21.47 -2.34
C ASN A 212 9.48 -21.88 -2.40
N LEU A 213 8.65 -21.22 -3.19
CA LEU A 213 7.22 -21.52 -3.27
C LEU A 213 6.88 -22.76 -4.10
N LYS A 214 7.87 -23.45 -4.71
CA LYS A 214 7.68 -24.70 -5.50
C LYS A 214 6.38 -24.67 -6.31
N PHE A 215 6.24 -23.67 -7.14
CA PHE A 215 5.09 -23.61 -8.04
C PHE A 215 5.11 -24.81 -8.99
N PRO A 216 3.98 -25.52 -9.18
CA PRO A 216 3.92 -26.55 -10.20
C PRO A 216 4.33 -25.94 -11.55
N LYS A 217 5.24 -26.64 -12.24
CA LYS A 217 5.64 -26.25 -13.60
C LYS A 217 4.37 -26.20 -14.45
N GLN A 218 4.13 -25.07 -15.09
CA GLN A 218 3.05 -25.01 -16.08
C GLN A 218 3.46 -25.89 -17.26
N PRO A 219 2.56 -26.70 -17.80
CA PRO A 219 2.82 -27.33 -19.10
C PRO A 219 3.06 -26.19 -20.12
N ILE A 220 4.16 -26.30 -20.83
CA ILE A 220 4.54 -25.41 -21.94
C ILE A 220 3.52 -25.56 -23.07
#